data_2930f9556815836f663248845c956150
#
_entry.id   2930f9556815836f663248845c956150
#
_cell.length_a   1.000
_cell.length_b   1.000
_cell.length_c   1.000
_cell.angle_alpha   90.00
_cell.angle_beta   90.00
_cell.angle_gamma   90.00
#
_symmetry.space_group_name_H-M   'P 1'
#
loop_
_entity.id
_entity.type
_entity.pdbx_description
1 polymer ?
#
loop_
_entity_poly.entity_id
_entity_poly.type
_entity_poly.pdbx_seq_one_letter_code
_entity_poly.pdbx_strand_id
1 'polypeptide(L)' 'MSRYLVFARERYEEPLELQGDLEADSDEAARAAAPDDARFIEIQLVPDEAIRWVVRRD' A
#
# COMPACT_ATOMS: atom_id res chain seq x y z
N MET A 1 -5.71 -6.72 -14.29
CA MET A 1 -5.73 -6.28 -12.89
C MET A 1 -4.42 -5.60 -12.54
N SER A 2 -4.49 -4.59 -11.72
CA SER A 2 -3.31 -3.87 -11.27
C SER A 2 -2.91 -4.31 -9.87
N ARG A 3 -1.61 -4.30 -9.60
CA ARG A 3 -1.08 -4.62 -8.29
C ARG A 3 -0.90 -3.34 -7.49
N TYR A 4 -1.28 -3.39 -6.23
CA TYR A 4 -1.13 -2.29 -5.30
C TYR A 4 -0.31 -2.74 -4.11
N LEU A 5 0.63 -1.89 -3.70
CA LEU A 5 1.39 -2.09 -2.47
C LEU A 5 0.65 -1.41 -1.34
N VAL A 6 0.59 -2.08 -0.19
CA VAL A 6 -0.12 -1.59 0.99
C VAL A 6 0.91 -1.15 2.03
N PHE A 7 0.90 0.12 2.35
CA PHE A 7 1.75 0.69 3.41
C PHE A 7 0.86 1.17 4.53
N ALA A 8 1.33 1.01 5.77
CA ALA A 8 0.57 1.44 6.92
C ALA A 8 1.49 1.79 8.09
N ARG A 9 0.97 2.55 9.04
CA ARG A 9 1.66 2.85 10.29
C ARG A 9 0.66 2.96 11.43
N GLU A 10 1.12 2.65 12.64
CA GLU A 10 0.29 2.71 13.83
C GLU A 10 0.40 4.05 14.56
N ARG A 11 1.51 4.77 14.37
CA ARG A 11 1.77 6.07 15.01
C ARG A 11 2.34 7.04 14.00
N TYR A 12 2.05 8.33 14.17
CA TYR A 12 2.53 9.36 13.26
C TYR A 12 4.05 9.49 13.24
N GLU A 13 4.72 9.21 14.35
CA GLU A 13 6.18 9.28 14.44
C GLU A 13 6.88 8.07 13.82
N GLU A 14 6.14 7.04 13.45
CA GLU A 14 6.71 5.87 12.78
C GLU A 14 6.65 6.04 11.26
N PRO A 15 7.64 5.49 10.53
CA PRO A 15 7.57 5.49 9.06
C PRO A 15 6.47 4.54 8.58
N LEU A 16 5.95 4.82 7.39
CA LEU A 16 5.05 3.88 6.72
C LEU A 16 5.82 2.61 6.38
N GLU A 17 5.26 1.46 6.72
CA GLU A 17 5.87 0.17 6.47
C GLU A 17 5.02 -0.65 5.51
N LEU A 18 5.68 -1.40 4.64
CA LEU A 18 5.01 -2.28 3.70
C LEU A 18 4.35 -3.43 4.46
N GLN A 19 3.04 -3.57 4.30
CA GLN A 19 2.27 -4.63 4.93
C GLN A 19 2.03 -5.81 3.98
N GLY A 20 2.03 -5.55 2.69
CA GLY A 20 1.76 -6.57 1.70
C GLY A 20 1.32 -5.95 0.39
N ASP A 21 0.66 -6.74 -0.43
CA ASP A 21 0.13 -6.27 -1.70
C ASP A 21 -1.26 -6.85 -1.95
N LEU A 22 -1.93 -6.27 -2.93
CA LEU A 22 -3.20 -6.80 -3.41
C LEU A 22 -3.35 -6.50 -4.90
N GLU A 23 -4.26 -7.20 -5.55
CA GLU A 23 -4.59 -6.96 -6.94
C GLU A 23 -6.04 -6.48 -7.03
N ALA A 24 -6.28 -5.51 -7.89
CA ALA A 24 -7.61 -4.96 -8.10
C ALA A 24 -7.73 -4.35 -9.50
N ASP A 25 -8.95 -4.25 -9.99
CA ASP A 25 -9.24 -3.71 -11.32
C ASP A 25 -9.24 -2.18 -11.35
N SER A 26 -9.39 -1.54 -10.18
CA SER A 26 -9.48 -0.10 -10.08
C SER A 26 -9.04 0.35 -8.69
N ASP A 27 -8.80 1.66 -8.54
CA ASP A 27 -8.48 2.24 -7.24
C ASP A 27 -9.62 2.01 -6.24
N GLU A 28 -10.85 2.11 -6.70
CA GLU A 28 -12.03 1.90 -5.87
C GLU A 28 -12.09 0.46 -5.36
N ALA A 29 -11.86 -0.51 -6.24
CA ALA A 29 -11.82 -1.92 -5.87
C ALA A 29 -10.67 -2.20 -4.91
N ALA A 30 -9.52 -1.56 -5.11
CA ALA A 30 -8.36 -1.70 -4.24
C ALA A 30 -8.66 -1.20 -2.83
N ARG A 31 -9.35 -0.05 -2.72
CA ARG A 31 -9.75 0.49 -1.43
C ARG A 31 -10.70 -0.45 -0.69
N ALA A 32 -11.62 -1.06 -1.42
CA ALA A 32 -12.58 -2.00 -0.83
C ALA A 32 -11.90 -3.27 -0.34
N ALA A 33 -10.82 -3.70 -1.02
CA ALA A 33 -10.08 -4.91 -0.67
C ALA A 33 -8.98 -4.66 0.37
N ALA A 34 -8.63 -3.39 0.63
CA ALA A 34 -7.55 -3.06 1.55
C ALA A 34 -7.88 -3.47 2.98
N PRO A 35 -6.88 -3.87 3.77
CA PRO A 35 -7.11 -4.21 5.16
C PRO A 35 -7.58 -2.98 5.94
N ASP A 36 -8.64 -3.13 6.72
CA ASP A 36 -9.18 -2.08 7.57
C ASP A 36 -8.94 -2.49 9.03
N ASP A 37 -7.70 -2.33 9.47
CA ASP A 37 -7.30 -2.69 10.82
C ASP A 37 -7.24 -1.42 11.67
N ALA A 38 -8.03 -1.39 12.73
CA ALA A 38 -8.17 -0.22 13.59
C ALA A 38 -6.86 0.19 14.29
N ARG A 39 -5.86 -0.70 14.35
CA ARG A 39 -4.56 -0.36 14.94
C ARG A 39 -3.77 0.64 14.09
N PHE A 40 -4.07 0.72 12.79
CA PHE A 40 -3.36 1.64 11.88
C PHE A 40 -4.05 2.99 11.86
N ILE A 41 -3.28 4.05 12.03
CA ILE A 41 -3.77 5.42 11.90
C ILE A 41 -3.72 5.91 10.46
N GLU A 42 -2.94 5.23 9.63
CA GLU A 42 -2.81 5.58 8.22
C GLU A 42 -2.54 4.33 7.39
N ILE A 43 -3.26 4.20 6.29
CA ILE A 43 -3.07 3.13 5.32
C ILE A 43 -3.00 3.78 3.95
N GLN A 44 -1.95 3.46 3.19
CA GLN A 44 -1.78 3.99 1.84
C GLN A 44 -1.70 2.84 0.84
N LEU A 45 -2.35 3.03 -0.30
CA LEU A 45 -2.26 2.12 -1.43
C LEU A 45 -1.45 2.80 -2.52
N VAL A 46 -0.43 2.12 -3.00
CA VAL A 46 0.44 2.64 -4.05
C VAL A 46 0.37 1.70 -5.25
N PRO A 47 -0.15 2.15 -6.40
CA PRO A 47 -0.13 1.33 -7.59
C PRO A 47 1.30 0.99 -7.96
N ASP A 48 1.57 -0.29 -8.24
CA ASP A 48 2.90 -0.76 -8.60
C ASP A 48 3.47 0.02 -9.80
N GLU A 49 2.63 0.34 -10.75
CA GLU A 49 3.01 1.09 -11.96
C GLU A 49 3.44 2.53 -11.68
N ALA A 50 3.10 3.07 -10.51
CA ALA A 50 3.49 4.43 -10.12
C ALA A 50 4.87 4.49 -9.47
N ILE A 51 5.46 3.33 -9.17
CA ILE A 51 6.78 3.28 -8.53
C ILE A 51 7.86 3.63 -9.55
N ARG A 52 8.78 4.49 -9.14
CA ARG A 52 9.95 4.86 -9.93
C ARG A 52 11.20 4.39 -9.21
N TRP A 53 11.92 3.49 -9.84
CA TRP A 53 13.11 2.88 -9.25
C TRP A 53 14.32 3.76 -9.50
N VAL A 54 14.97 4.23 -8.43
CA VAL A 54 16.27 4.90 -8.53
C VAL A 54 17.38 3.86 -8.58
N VAL A 55 17.31 2.91 -7.65
CA VAL A 55 18.22 1.76 -7.62
C VAL A 55 17.39 0.54 -7.25
N ARG A 56 17.61 -0.54 -8.00
CA ARG A 56 17.00 -1.82 -7.69
C ARG A 56 18.08 -2.89 -7.79
N ARG A 57 18.44 -3.47 -6.66
CA ARG A 57 19.44 -4.54 -6.59
C ARG A 57 18.79 -5.83 -6.11
N ASP A 58 19.07 -6.88 -6.83
CA ASP A 58 18.52 -8.19 -6.50
C ASP A 58 19.48 -8.99 -5.63
#